data_c32944e82f4262a83530db0eb77c0987
#
_entry.id   c32944e82f4262a83530db0eb77c0987
#
_cell.length_a   1.000
_cell.length_b   1.000
_cell.length_c   1.000
_cell.angle_alpha   90.00
_cell.angle_beta   90.00
_cell.angle_gamma   90.00
#
_symmetry.space_group_name_H-M   'P 1'
#
loop_
_entity.id
_entity.type
_entity.pdbx_description
1 polymer ?
#
loop_
_entity_poly.entity_id
_entity_poly.type
_entity_poly.pdbx_seq_one_letter_code
_entity_poly.pdbx_strand_id
1 'polypeptide(L)'
;MTLRVHTDKLQFPSRVEVGLNPDRKVQTRSEERASLYCSRCGHPNKDGVRHCAGCGAPLQEETTLGITPVEVEEEGGDEFPFPEEHLEVGQGLLMVKHGPNAGSTFMVEADATTVGRNPDSDVFLDDVTVSRHHAELRRREDAFFIHDVGSLNGTYVNGERVDATKLASGDEVQIGKFKLTFFQGE
;
A
#
# COMPACT_ATOMS: atom_id res chain seq x y z
N MET A 1 32.47 -46.84 -35.77
CA MET A 1 32.81 -45.49 -35.32
C MET A 1 32.20 -45.31 -33.95
N THR A 2 33.00 -45.54 -32.90
CA THR A 2 32.52 -45.68 -31.53
C THR A 2 32.93 -44.41 -30.76
N LEU A 3 31.94 -43.59 -30.37
CA LEU A 3 32.17 -42.40 -29.54
C LEU A 3 32.18 -42.79 -28.06
N ARG A 4 33.35 -42.62 -27.44
CA ARG A 4 33.54 -42.74 -25.98
C ARG A 4 33.04 -41.49 -25.29
N VAL A 5 32.10 -41.64 -24.37
CA VAL A 5 31.70 -40.61 -23.41
C VAL A 5 32.66 -40.63 -22.21
N HIS A 6 33.34 -39.52 -22.03
CA HIS A 6 34.19 -39.27 -20.86
C HIS A 6 33.32 -38.81 -19.71
N THR A 7 33.24 -39.61 -18.66
CA THR A 7 32.60 -39.21 -17.38
C THR A 7 33.68 -38.60 -16.49
N ASP A 8 33.65 -37.28 -16.38
CA ASP A 8 34.52 -36.53 -15.45
C ASP A 8 33.88 -36.55 -14.04
N LYS A 9 34.56 -37.19 -13.11
CA LYS A 9 34.20 -37.28 -11.71
C LYS A 9 34.63 -35.98 -11.02
N LEU A 10 33.68 -35.13 -10.73
CA LEU A 10 33.91 -33.99 -9.82
C LEU A 10 34.05 -34.52 -8.40
N GLN A 11 35.28 -34.43 -7.89
CA GLN A 11 35.69 -34.81 -6.55
C GLN A 11 35.43 -33.65 -5.60
N PHE A 12 34.46 -33.82 -4.68
CA PHE A 12 34.24 -32.86 -3.60
C PHE A 12 35.32 -32.99 -2.55
N PRO A 13 35.93 -31.90 -2.07
CA PRO A 13 36.87 -31.93 -0.97
C PRO A 13 36.13 -32.13 0.35
N SER A 14 36.70 -33.01 1.18
CA SER A 14 36.26 -33.41 2.49
C SER A 14 36.23 -32.26 3.51
N ARG A 15 35.11 -32.18 4.22
CA ARG A 15 34.91 -31.86 5.63
C ARG A 15 36.02 -31.02 6.30
N VAL A 16 35.70 -29.72 6.44
CA VAL A 16 36.41 -28.82 7.36
C VAL A 16 35.83 -29.03 8.75
N GLU A 17 36.63 -29.60 9.65
CA GLU A 17 36.32 -29.67 11.07
C GLU A 17 36.45 -28.26 11.67
N VAL A 18 35.31 -27.67 12.05
CA VAL A 18 35.29 -26.42 12.81
C VAL A 18 35.51 -26.75 14.27
N GLY A 19 36.74 -26.46 14.75
CA GLY A 19 37.10 -26.58 16.15
C GLY A 19 36.16 -25.74 17.06
N LEU A 20 35.49 -26.39 17.97
CA LEU A 20 34.76 -25.75 19.05
C LEU A 20 35.77 -25.07 19.99
N ASN A 21 35.73 -23.72 20.02
CA ASN A 21 36.43 -22.93 21.01
C ASN A 21 35.48 -22.68 22.21
N PRO A 22 35.71 -23.28 23.42
CA PRO A 22 34.74 -23.21 24.52
C PRO A 22 34.69 -21.88 25.26
N ASP A 23 35.48 -20.86 24.88
CA ASP A 23 35.57 -19.59 25.63
C ASP A 23 34.90 -18.38 24.94
N ARG A 24 34.07 -18.61 23.96
CA ARG A 24 33.28 -17.48 23.42
C ARG A 24 32.07 -17.26 24.32
N LYS A 25 32.22 -16.42 25.32
CA LYS A 25 31.10 -15.79 26.06
C LYS A 25 30.11 -15.27 25.01
N VAL A 26 28.96 -15.93 24.92
CA VAL A 26 27.79 -15.43 24.24
C VAL A 26 27.39 -14.16 25.00
N GLN A 27 27.78 -13.02 24.46
CA GLN A 27 27.16 -11.75 24.84
C GLN A 27 25.73 -11.85 24.38
N THR A 28 24.84 -12.12 25.31
CA THR A 28 23.41 -11.93 25.17
C THR A 28 23.20 -10.50 24.70
N ARG A 29 22.81 -10.37 23.46
CA ARG A 29 22.37 -9.11 22.85
C ARG A 29 21.17 -8.64 23.67
N SER A 30 21.46 -7.73 24.62
CA SER A 30 20.47 -7.05 25.41
C SER A 30 19.46 -6.40 24.45
N GLU A 31 18.22 -6.83 24.59
CA GLU A 31 16.96 -6.17 24.27
C GLU A 31 17.12 -4.92 23.38
N GLU A 32 16.82 -5.10 22.09
CA GLU A 32 16.53 -3.99 21.18
C GLU A 32 15.31 -3.27 21.76
N ARG A 33 15.57 -2.26 22.57
CA ARG A 33 14.54 -1.30 22.97
C ARG A 33 14.07 -0.60 21.71
N ALA A 34 12.78 -0.65 21.50
CA ALA A 34 12.13 0.05 20.41
C ALA A 34 12.60 1.51 20.42
N SER A 35 13.32 1.92 19.39
CA SER A 35 13.74 3.31 19.24
C SER A 35 12.61 4.08 18.58
N LEU A 36 12.14 5.12 19.23
CA LEU A 36 11.13 6.02 18.67
C LEU A 36 11.77 6.89 17.58
N TYR A 37 11.35 6.71 16.34
CA TYR A 37 11.85 7.51 15.22
C TYR A 37 11.04 8.82 15.10
N CYS A 38 11.73 9.94 14.91
CA CYS A 38 11.09 11.22 14.69
C CYS A 38 10.37 11.23 13.32
N SER A 39 9.07 11.47 13.31
CA SER A 39 8.26 11.57 12.09
C SER A 39 8.68 12.70 11.15
N ARG A 40 9.35 13.74 11.70
CA ARG A 40 9.77 14.91 10.92
C ARG A 40 11.14 14.75 10.24
N CYS A 41 12.11 14.08 10.87
CA CYS A 41 13.49 13.99 10.36
C CYS A 41 14.07 12.57 10.32
N GLY A 42 13.33 11.54 10.77
CA GLY A 42 13.79 10.16 10.81
C GLY A 42 14.86 9.84 11.85
N HIS A 43 15.24 10.80 12.72
CA HIS A 43 16.28 10.58 13.73
C HIS A 43 15.79 9.59 14.80
N PRO A 44 16.58 8.52 15.14
CA PRO A 44 16.23 7.60 16.21
C PRO A 44 16.42 8.28 17.57
N ASN A 45 15.42 8.20 18.41
CA ASN A 45 15.43 8.78 19.76
C ASN A 45 15.27 7.68 20.81
N LYS A 46 15.71 7.96 22.01
CA LYS A 46 15.50 7.06 23.16
C LYS A 46 14.07 7.19 23.65
N ASP A 47 13.54 6.10 24.22
CA ASP A 47 12.22 6.12 24.84
C ASP A 47 12.14 7.18 25.95
N GLY A 48 11.00 7.86 26.03
CA GLY A 48 10.73 8.87 27.08
C GLY A 48 11.31 10.26 26.81
N VAL A 49 11.91 10.55 25.65
CA VAL A 49 12.32 11.90 25.28
C VAL A 49 11.16 12.67 24.64
N ARG A 50 10.90 13.87 25.15
CA ARG A 50 9.80 14.72 24.67
C ARG A 50 10.10 15.49 23.39
N HIS A 51 11.39 15.61 23.02
CA HIS A 51 11.83 16.33 21.83
C HIS A 51 12.89 15.54 21.09
N CYS A 52 12.85 15.60 19.79
CA CYS A 52 13.83 14.94 18.92
C CYS A 52 15.23 15.55 19.12
N ALA A 53 16.22 14.72 19.40
CA ALA A 53 17.60 15.13 19.55
C ALA A 53 18.21 15.66 18.23
N GLY A 54 17.66 15.30 17.06
CA GLY A 54 18.14 15.73 15.76
C GLY A 54 17.57 17.05 15.27
N CYS A 55 16.27 17.30 15.45
CA CYS A 55 15.62 18.49 14.88
C CYS A 55 14.81 19.31 15.89
N GLY A 56 14.78 18.92 17.18
CA GLY A 56 14.06 19.63 18.22
C GLY A 56 12.53 19.53 18.14
N ALA A 57 11.98 18.77 17.18
CA ALA A 57 10.54 18.61 17.07
C ALA A 57 9.98 17.86 18.29
N PRO A 58 8.79 18.23 18.81
CA PRO A 58 8.18 17.49 19.91
C PRO A 58 7.86 16.07 19.45
N LEU A 59 8.30 15.09 20.23
CA LEU A 59 7.94 13.69 20.11
C LEU A 59 6.76 13.49 21.06
N GLN A 60 5.55 13.78 20.62
CA GLN A 60 4.36 13.57 21.43
C GLN A 60 4.09 12.06 21.52
N GLU A 61 4.27 11.50 22.71
CA GLU A 61 3.41 10.43 23.13
C GLU A 61 2.04 11.08 23.34
N GLU A 62 1.10 10.77 22.49
CA GLU A 62 -0.31 11.07 22.75
C GLU A 62 -0.68 10.26 24.00
N THR A 63 -0.53 10.90 25.16
CA THR A 63 -1.12 10.43 26.41
C THR A 63 -2.63 10.46 26.18
N THR A 64 -3.17 9.35 25.80
CA THR A 64 -4.61 9.06 25.85
C THR A 64 -5.04 9.30 27.29
N LEU A 65 -5.65 10.46 27.54
CA LEU A 65 -6.47 10.68 28.72
C LEU A 65 -7.47 9.52 28.76
N GLY A 66 -7.46 8.80 29.89
CA GLY A 66 -8.22 7.59 30.11
C GLY A 66 -9.68 7.68 29.63
N ILE A 67 -9.87 7.16 28.47
CA ILE A 67 -11.17 6.64 28.03
C ILE A 67 -11.11 5.17 28.39
N THR A 68 -11.99 4.76 29.31
CA THR A 68 -12.26 3.35 29.59
C THR A 68 -12.32 2.60 28.28
N PRO A 69 -11.75 1.39 28.16
CA PRO A 69 -11.93 0.58 26.96
C PRO A 69 -13.42 0.36 26.78
N VAL A 70 -14.05 1.10 25.89
CA VAL A 70 -15.25 0.64 25.27
C VAL A 70 -14.78 -0.51 24.41
N GLU A 71 -15.21 -1.70 24.72
CA GLU A 71 -15.10 -2.85 23.83
C GLU A 71 -15.77 -2.42 22.52
N VAL A 72 -14.99 -1.91 21.60
CA VAL A 72 -15.38 -1.78 20.20
C VAL A 72 -15.40 -3.22 19.70
N GLU A 73 -16.55 -3.82 19.74
CA GLU A 73 -16.87 -4.96 18.92
C GLU A 73 -16.48 -4.55 17.51
N GLU A 74 -15.58 -5.31 16.88
CA GLU A 74 -15.24 -5.18 15.46
C GLU A 74 -16.49 -5.62 14.64
N GLU A 75 -17.56 -4.90 14.81
CA GLU A 75 -18.75 -4.96 14.02
C GLU A 75 -18.71 -3.78 13.03
N GLY A 76 -18.43 -4.11 11.82
CA GLY A 76 -18.82 -3.26 10.73
C GLY A 76 -17.69 -2.46 10.15
N GLY A 77 -17.50 -2.72 8.87
CA GLY A 77 -16.80 -1.85 7.96
C GLY A 77 -17.21 -0.40 8.21
N ASP A 78 -16.22 0.47 8.06
CA ASP A 78 -16.38 1.91 8.10
C ASP A 78 -17.53 2.32 7.19
N GLU A 79 -18.73 2.40 7.76
CA GLU A 79 -19.92 2.93 7.12
C GLU A 79 -19.77 4.45 7.13
N PHE A 80 -18.85 4.95 6.27
CA PHE A 80 -18.93 6.35 5.88
C PHE A 80 -20.29 6.53 5.21
N PRO A 81 -21.09 7.54 5.58
CA PRO A 81 -22.34 7.82 4.88
C PRO A 81 -22.00 8.11 3.42
N PHE A 82 -22.25 7.12 2.58
CA PHE A 82 -21.94 7.23 1.15
C PHE A 82 -22.99 8.12 0.49
N PRO A 83 -22.59 9.00 -0.41
CA PRO A 83 -23.50 9.79 -1.21
C PRO A 83 -24.11 8.99 -2.38
N GLU A 84 -24.41 7.68 -2.19
CA GLU A 84 -25.11 6.90 -3.23
C GLU A 84 -26.44 7.56 -3.61
N GLU A 85 -27.09 8.21 -2.64
CA GLU A 85 -28.37 8.90 -2.83
C GLU A 85 -28.29 10.16 -3.72
N HIS A 86 -27.09 10.56 -4.15
CA HIS A 86 -26.87 11.81 -4.87
C HIS A 86 -26.15 11.63 -6.23
N LEU A 87 -25.80 10.39 -6.61
CA LEU A 87 -25.19 10.13 -7.91
C LEU A 87 -26.30 9.98 -8.98
N GLU A 88 -26.23 10.78 -10.02
CA GLU A 88 -27.12 10.64 -11.17
C GLU A 88 -26.67 9.48 -12.07
N VAL A 89 -27.62 8.94 -12.85
CA VAL A 89 -27.33 7.91 -13.85
C VAL A 89 -26.20 8.36 -14.76
N GLY A 90 -25.16 7.53 -14.90
CA GLY A 90 -23.97 7.83 -15.69
C GLY A 90 -22.90 8.64 -14.95
N GLN A 91 -23.09 8.94 -13.68
CA GLN A 91 -22.02 9.45 -12.81
C GLN A 91 -21.35 8.33 -12.04
N GLY A 92 -20.04 8.43 -11.86
CA GLY A 92 -19.25 7.56 -11.01
C GLY A 92 -18.52 8.37 -9.94
N LEU A 93 -18.17 7.71 -8.86
CA LEU A 93 -17.39 8.26 -7.75
C LEU A 93 -16.30 7.26 -7.34
N LEU A 94 -15.07 7.74 -7.20
CA LEU A 94 -13.99 7.02 -6.55
C LEU A 94 -13.73 7.64 -5.17
N MET A 95 -13.80 6.83 -4.11
CA MET A 95 -13.47 7.23 -2.76
C MET A 95 -12.19 6.54 -2.29
N VAL A 96 -11.23 7.32 -1.79
CA VAL A 96 -9.98 6.78 -1.21
C VAL A 96 -10.27 6.23 0.17
N LYS A 97 -10.19 4.89 0.34
CA LYS A 97 -10.34 4.20 1.63
C LYS A 97 -9.02 4.15 2.39
N HIS A 98 -7.93 3.82 1.69
CA HIS A 98 -6.59 3.73 2.26
C HIS A 98 -5.56 4.44 1.38
N GLY A 99 -4.57 5.05 2.03
CA GLY A 99 -3.47 5.76 1.39
C GLY A 99 -3.41 7.21 1.83
N PRO A 100 -2.48 7.98 1.26
CA PRO A 100 -2.49 9.43 1.38
C PRO A 100 -3.84 9.98 0.92
N ASN A 101 -4.37 10.96 1.63
CA ASN A 101 -5.68 11.56 1.35
C ASN A 101 -6.87 10.59 1.49
N ALA A 102 -6.80 9.59 2.40
CA ALA A 102 -7.96 8.78 2.74
C ALA A 102 -9.17 9.67 3.08
N GLY A 103 -10.35 9.32 2.57
CA GLY A 103 -11.57 10.13 2.65
C GLY A 103 -11.77 11.10 1.48
N SER A 104 -10.77 11.31 0.60
CA SER A 104 -10.98 12.10 -0.62
C SER A 104 -11.86 11.35 -1.62
N THR A 105 -12.67 12.11 -2.35
CA THR A 105 -13.57 11.61 -3.39
C THR A 105 -13.25 12.28 -4.72
N PHE A 106 -13.39 11.52 -5.81
CA PHE A 106 -13.21 11.99 -7.17
C PHE A 106 -14.43 11.63 -8.00
N MET A 107 -15.09 12.62 -8.58
CA MET A 107 -16.19 12.40 -9.51
C MET A 107 -15.67 11.90 -10.86
N VAL A 108 -16.36 10.91 -11.42
CA VAL A 108 -16.05 10.31 -12.72
C VAL A 108 -17.25 10.54 -13.64
N GLU A 109 -17.24 11.64 -14.37
CA GLU A 109 -18.34 12.05 -15.25
C GLU A 109 -17.96 12.02 -16.73
N ALA A 110 -16.66 12.18 -17.02
CA ALA A 110 -16.15 12.20 -18.39
C ALA A 110 -16.16 10.80 -19.02
N ASP A 111 -16.18 10.76 -20.35
CA ASP A 111 -16.06 9.50 -21.11
C ASP A 111 -14.74 8.77 -20.85
N ALA A 112 -13.69 9.52 -20.49
CA ALA A 112 -12.40 9.01 -20.06
C ALA A 112 -11.87 9.86 -18.89
N THR A 113 -11.49 9.21 -17.79
CA THR A 113 -10.91 9.83 -16.59
C THR A 113 -9.55 9.20 -16.33
N THR A 114 -8.51 10.02 -16.32
CA THR A 114 -7.13 9.57 -16.14
C THR A 114 -6.79 9.44 -14.65
N VAL A 115 -6.06 8.38 -14.30
CA VAL A 115 -5.60 8.11 -12.93
C VAL A 115 -4.08 7.95 -12.92
N GLY A 116 -3.40 8.70 -12.06
CA GLY A 116 -1.95 8.59 -12.00
C GLY A 116 -1.28 9.59 -11.06
N ARG A 117 0.06 9.49 -11.02
CA ARG A 117 0.91 10.41 -10.26
C ARG A 117 1.29 11.67 -11.06
N ASN A 118 0.78 11.85 -12.26
CA ASN A 118 0.93 13.11 -12.98
C ASN A 118 -0.03 14.14 -12.37
N PRO A 119 0.44 15.37 -12.02
CA PRO A 119 -0.44 16.42 -11.52
C PRO A 119 -1.59 16.81 -12.46
N ASP A 120 -1.43 16.55 -13.77
CA ASP A 120 -2.46 16.79 -14.79
C ASP A 120 -3.49 15.65 -14.90
N SER A 121 -3.36 14.58 -14.09
CA SER A 121 -4.35 13.51 -14.07
C SER A 121 -5.62 13.96 -13.34
N ASP A 122 -6.79 13.54 -13.85
CA ASP A 122 -8.09 13.84 -13.24
C ASP A 122 -8.19 13.29 -11.81
N VAL A 123 -7.67 12.07 -11.60
CA VAL A 123 -7.50 11.46 -10.30
C VAL A 123 -6.00 11.44 -9.97
N PHE A 124 -5.57 12.48 -9.28
CA PHE A 124 -4.16 12.62 -8.87
C PHE A 124 -3.86 11.85 -7.61
N LEU A 125 -2.97 10.85 -7.72
CA LEU A 125 -2.51 10.00 -6.62
C LEU A 125 -1.02 10.18 -6.41
N ASP A 126 -0.63 11.10 -5.51
CA ASP A 126 0.79 11.45 -5.26
C ASP A 126 1.49 10.41 -4.42
N ASP A 127 2.01 9.38 -5.09
CA ASP A 127 2.84 8.35 -4.47
C ASP A 127 3.76 7.65 -5.46
N VAL A 128 4.97 7.30 -5.01
CA VAL A 128 6.00 6.62 -5.83
C VAL A 128 5.58 5.24 -6.34
N THR A 129 4.60 4.60 -5.69
CA THR A 129 4.05 3.31 -6.12
C THR A 129 3.06 3.43 -7.27
N VAL A 130 2.63 4.67 -7.60
CA VAL A 130 1.71 4.98 -8.70
C VAL A 130 2.50 5.48 -9.91
N SER A 131 2.24 4.92 -11.09
CA SER A 131 2.83 5.40 -12.34
C SER A 131 2.27 6.77 -12.71
N ARG A 132 3.02 7.58 -13.48
CA ARG A 132 2.55 8.91 -13.94
C ARG A 132 1.21 8.82 -14.68
N HIS A 133 1.09 7.84 -15.57
CA HIS A 133 -0.14 7.40 -16.20
C HIS A 133 -0.32 5.95 -15.76
N HIS A 134 -1.24 5.69 -14.84
CA HIS A 134 -1.38 4.38 -14.23
C HIS A 134 -2.57 3.62 -14.80
N ALA A 135 -3.71 4.23 -14.73
CA ALA A 135 -4.95 3.64 -15.23
C ALA A 135 -5.84 4.72 -15.87
N GLU A 136 -6.85 4.27 -16.59
CA GLU A 136 -7.88 5.10 -17.19
C GLU A 136 -9.24 4.49 -16.93
N LEU A 137 -10.16 5.27 -16.36
CA LEU A 137 -11.56 4.86 -16.30
C LEU A 137 -12.25 5.34 -17.58
N ARG A 138 -12.98 4.45 -18.21
CA ARG A 138 -13.76 4.74 -19.40
C ARG A 138 -15.23 4.44 -19.15
N ARG A 139 -16.07 5.43 -19.43
CA ARG A 139 -17.50 5.26 -19.42
C ARG A 139 -17.97 4.79 -20.81
N ARG A 140 -18.80 3.80 -20.84
CA ARG A 140 -19.50 3.32 -22.05
C ARG A 140 -20.96 3.16 -21.69
N GLU A 141 -21.80 4.00 -22.27
CA GLU A 141 -23.20 4.09 -21.91
C GLU A 141 -23.33 4.35 -20.38
N ASP A 142 -23.95 3.46 -19.64
CA ASP A 142 -24.13 3.55 -18.19
C ASP A 142 -23.14 2.64 -17.41
N ALA A 143 -22.08 2.16 -18.05
CA ALA A 143 -21.10 1.27 -17.44
C ALA A 143 -19.70 1.89 -17.42
N PHE A 144 -18.99 1.67 -16.33
CA PHE A 144 -17.61 2.10 -16.16
C PHE A 144 -16.65 0.92 -16.30
N PHE A 145 -15.53 1.17 -16.93
CA PHE A 145 -14.46 0.20 -17.12
C PHE A 145 -13.15 0.83 -16.66
N ILE A 146 -12.34 0.10 -15.92
CA ILE A 146 -10.98 0.48 -15.62
C ILE A 146 -10.03 -0.22 -16.56
N HIS A 147 -9.02 0.50 -17.04
CA HIS A 147 -7.95 -0.01 -17.91
C HIS A 147 -6.60 0.36 -17.30
N ASP A 148 -5.72 -0.62 -17.11
CA ASP A 148 -4.32 -0.36 -16.81
C ASP A 148 -3.62 0.11 -18.10
N VAL A 149 -2.93 1.26 -18.05
CA VAL A 149 -2.27 1.83 -19.24
C VAL A 149 -0.78 1.53 -19.29
N GLY A 150 -0.37 0.38 -18.75
CA GLY A 150 1.02 -0.06 -18.67
C GLY A 150 1.70 0.41 -17.39
N SER A 151 1.02 0.32 -16.27
CA SER A 151 1.57 0.67 -14.97
C SER A 151 2.68 -0.28 -14.54
N LEU A 152 3.61 0.21 -13.69
CA LEU A 152 4.71 -0.59 -13.18
C LEU A 152 4.23 -1.66 -12.19
N ASN A 153 3.33 -1.28 -11.29
CA ASN A 153 2.87 -2.16 -10.20
C ASN A 153 1.55 -2.88 -10.49
N GLY A 154 0.86 -2.51 -11.57
CA GLY A 154 -0.44 -3.07 -11.95
C GLY A 154 -1.61 -2.43 -11.22
N THR A 155 -2.79 -2.59 -11.81
CA THR A 155 -4.08 -2.21 -11.26
C THR A 155 -4.78 -3.47 -10.77
N TYR A 156 -5.43 -3.41 -9.60
CA TYR A 156 -6.14 -4.54 -9.02
C TYR A 156 -7.59 -4.14 -8.73
N VAL A 157 -8.52 -5.04 -9.01
CA VAL A 157 -9.93 -4.90 -8.66
C VAL A 157 -10.34 -6.09 -7.81
N ASN A 158 -10.85 -5.81 -6.60
CA ASN A 158 -11.22 -6.84 -5.61
C ASN A 158 -10.08 -7.85 -5.33
N GLY A 159 -8.83 -7.35 -5.33
CA GLY A 159 -7.63 -8.16 -5.09
C GLY A 159 -7.08 -8.91 -6.32
N GLU A 160 -7.77 -8.89 -7.47
CA GLU A 160 -7.28 -9.49 -8.71
C GLU A 160 -6.60 -8.43 -9.60
N ARG A 161 -5.43 -8.78 -10.14
CA ARG A 161 -4.75 -7.93 -11.13
C ARG A 161 -5.48 -7.95 -12.44
N VAL A 162 -5.76 -6.78 -12.97
CA VAL A 162 -6.52 -6.63 -14.23
C VAL A 162 -5.78 -5.73 -15.23
N ASP A 163 -5.89 -6.04 -16.51
CA ASP A 163 -5.50 -5.14 -17.59
C ASP A 163 -6.70 -4.24 -17.98
N ALA A 164 -7.90 -4.81 -17.95
CA ALA A 164 -9.17 -4.09 -18.11
C ALA A 164 -10.31 -4.89 -17.51
N THR A 165 -11.22 -4.22 -16.81
CA THR A 165 -12.45 -4.85 -16.30
C THR A 165 -13.57 -3.83 -16.13
N LYS A 166 -14.82 -4.32 -16.13
CA LYS A 166 -16.00 -3.52 -15.77
C LYS A 166 -16.01 -3.32 -14.25
N LEU A 167 -16.35 -2.11 -13.81
CA LEU A 167 -16.57 -1.81 -12.42
C LEU A 167 -18.06 -1.85 -12.07
N ALA A 168 -18.34 -2.27 -10.85
CA ALA A 168 -19.65 -2.20 -10.21
C ALA A 168 -19.56 -1.36 -8.92
N SER A 169 -20.67 -0.80 -8.47
CA SER A 169 -20.71 -0.11 -7.17
C SER A 169 -20.24 -1.03 -6.05
N GLY A 170 -19.34 -0.52 -5.19
CA GLY A 170 -18.72 -1.26 -4.11
C GLY A 170 -17.40 -1.95 -4.47
N ASP A 171 -16.98 -1.97 -5.74
CA ASP A 171 -15.70 -2.59 -6.11
C ASP A 171 -14.51 -1.85 -5.49
N GLU A 172 -13.59 -2.62 -4.89
CA GLU A 172 -12.31 -2.10 -4.41
C GLU A 172 -11.30 -2.03 -5.55
N VAL A 173 -10.83 -0.85 -5.88
CA VAL A 173 -9.77 -0.60 -6.86
C VAL A 173 -8.48 -0.29 -6.13
N GLN A 174 -7.42 -1.09 -6.33
CA GLN A 174 -6.11 -0.84 -5.76
C GLN A 174 -5.13 -0.35 -6.83
N ILE A 175 -4.53 0.81 -6.58
CA ILE A 175 -3.54 1.48 -7.42
C ILE A 175 -2.34 1.86 -6.56
N GLY A 176 -1.22 1.12 -6.72
CA GLY A 176 -0.10 1.24 -5.81
C GLY A 176 -0.52 0.96 -4.36
N LYS A 177 -0.27 1.90 -3.45
CA LYS A 177 -0.69 1.78 -2.05
C LYS A 177 -2.10 2.33 -1.77
N PHE A 178 -2.75 2.92 -2.76
CA PHE A 178 -4.12 3.41 -2.60
C PHE A 178 -5.12 2.29 -2.79
N LYS A 179 -6.12 2.25 -1.91
CA LYS A 179 -7.33 1.47 -2.06
C LYS A 179 -8.49 2.44 -2.17
N LEU A 180 -9.19 2.36 -3.27
CA LEU A 180 -10.33 3.20 -3.59
C LEU A 180 -11.57 2.31 -3.71
N THR A 181 -12.73 2.83 -3.34
CA THR A 181 -14.00 2.17 -3.63
C THR A 181 -14.69 2.94 -4.74
N PHE A 182 -15.19 2.21 -5.72
CA PHE A 182 -15.95 2.77 -6.83
C PHE A 182 -17.44 2.72 -6.54
N PHE A 183 -18.15 3.77 -6.89
CA PHE A 183 -19.62 3.87 -6.84
C PHE A 183 -20.13 4.43 -8.17
N GLN A 184 -21.31 4.03 -8.60
CA GLN A 184 -22.02 4.60 -9.76
C GLN A 184 -23.47 4.89 -9.42
N GLY A 185 -24.02 5.93 -10.03
CA GLY A 185 -25.46 6.24 -9.96
C GLY A 185 -26.29 5.24 -10.78
N GLU A 186 -27.38 4.80 -10.22
CA GLU A 186 -28.38 3.91 -10.85
C GLU A 186 -29.56 4.69 -11.47
#